data_e0435b772b14d195cd699e721d7abeab
#
_entry.id   e0435b772b14d195cd699e721d7abeab
#
_cell.length_a   1.000
_cell.length_b   1.000
_cell.length_c   1.000
_cell.angle_alpha   90.00
_cell.angle_beta   90.00
_cell.angle_gamma   90.00
#
_symmetry.space_group_name_H-M   'P 1'
#
loop_
_entity.id
_entity.type
_entity.pdbx_description
1 polymer ?
#
loop_
_entity_poly.entity_id
_entity_poly.type
_entity_poly.pdbx_seq_one_letter_code
_entity_poly.pdbx_strand_id
1 'polypeptide(L)'
;GKSVTIDELLKDEGFEAVFIGSGAGLPMFMGIPGEQANGVFSANEYLTRNNLMKAFREDYDTPIAHGKKVAVVGGGNVAMDAARTALRLGAEVHIIYRRSEAELPARKEEVHHAKEEGVQFDLLCNPVEILTDDKDWVTGIKCIRMELGEPDASGRRRPVEIPGSEFTIDVDTVIMSLGTSPNPLISSTTIGLDVNKRKCIIADEEFGKTSKEGVYAGGDAVTGAATVILAMGAGKAGARGIDEYIKLSLIHI
;
A
#
# COMPACT_ATOMS: atom_id res chain seq x y z
N GLY A 1 -20.37 4.60 -5.41
CA GLY A 1 -20.02 3.20 -5.48
C GLY A 1 -21.18 2.29 -5.86
N LYS A 2 -21.26 1.13 -5.23
CA LYS A 2 -22.33 0.16 -5.56
C LYS A 2 -23.67 0.48 -4.88
N SER A 3 -23.65 1.01 -3.66
CA SER A 3 -24.86 1.33 -2.90
C SER A 3 -25.40 2.71 -3.25
N VAL A 4 -24.50 3.68 -3.39
CA VAL A 4 -24.79 5.08 -3.76
C VAL A 4 -23.67 5.57 -4.66
N THR A 5 -23.98 6.24 -5.74
CA THR A 5 -23.02 6.90 -6.64
C THR A 5 -22.86 8.37 -6.26
N ILE A 6 -21.81 9.00 -6.74
CA ILE A 6 -21.62 10.45 -6.54
C ILE A 6 -22.69 11.25 -7.31
N ASP A 7 -23.10 10.76 -8.48
CA ASP A 7 -24.16 11.40 -9.26
C ASP A 7 -25.52 11.36 -8.54
N GLU A 8 -25.87 10.25 -7.89
CA GLU A 8 -27.08 10.14 -7.06
C GLU A 8 -27.03 11.11 -5.87
N LEU A 9 -25.87 11.22 -5.18
CA LEU A 9 -25.73 12.19 -4.09
C LEU A 9 -26.00 13.63 -4.56
N LEU A 10 -25.47 14.02 -5.71
CA LEU A 10 -25.60 15.40 -6.22
C LEU A 10 -26.98 15.67 -6.84
N LYS A 11 -27.60 14.68 -7.53
CA LYS A 11 -28.83 14.91 -8.32
C LYS A 11 -30.09 14.51 -7.58
N ASP A 12 -30.05 13.39 -6.85
CA ASP A 12 -31.24 12.77 -6.29
C ASP A 12 -31.37 13.05 -4.78
N GLU A 13 -30.23 13.05 -4.05
CA GLU A 13 -30.19 13.30 -2.60
C GLU A 13 -30.03 14.79 -2.24
N GLY A 14 -29.81 15.66 -3.24
CA GLY A 14 -29.80 17.11 -3.07
C GLY A 14 -28.54 17.67 -2.40
N PHE A 15 -27.42 16.94 -2.38
CA PHE A 15 -26.14 17.50 -1.94
C PHE A 15 -25.56 18.47 -2.98
N GLU A 16 -25.20 19.66 -2.57
CA GLU A 16 -24.60 20.67 -3.45
C GLU A 16 -23.14 20.38 -3.80
N ALA A 17 -22.42 19.68 -2.89
CA ALA A 17 -21.04 19.26 -3.10
C ALA A 17 -20.72 17.95 -2.39
N VAL A 18 -19.69 17.24 -2.87
CA VAL A 18 -19.18 16.00 -2.29
C VAL A 18 -17.68 16.08 -2.09
N PHE A 19 -17.18 15.71 -0.90
CA PHE A 19 -15.74 15.57 -0.62
C PHE A 19 -15.34 14.10 -0.56
N ILE A 20 -14.32 13.72 -1.34
CA ILE A 20 -13.75 12.37 -1.38
C ILE A 20 -12.47 12.33 -0.53
N GLY A 21 -12.55 11.73 0.64
CA GLY A 21 -11.45 11.52 1.57
C GLY A 21 -11.23 10.04 1.92
N SER A 22 -11.40 9.14 0.93
CA SER A 22 -11.41 7.67 1.13
C SER A 22 -10.05 7.04 1.41
N GLY A 23 -8.97 7.82 1.36
CA GLY A 23 -7.61 7.34 1.61
C GLY A 23 -7.05 6.42 0.53
N ALA A 24 -5.99 5.68 0.86
CA ALA A 24 -5.28 4.74 0.00
C ALA A 24 -4.97 3.47 0.78
N GLY A 25 -5.97 2.64 1.03
CA GLY A 25 -5.85 1.43 1.84
C GLY A 25 -5.78 0.12 1.05
N LEU A 26 -5.89 0.16 -0.28
CA LEU A 26 -5.84 -1.05 -1.10
C LEU A 26 -4.39 -1.53 -1.26
N PRO A 27 -4.03 -2.73 -0.76
CA PRO A 27 -2.67 -3.22 -0.84
C PRO A 27 -2.24 -3.47 -2.28
N MET A 28 -0.96 -3.25 -2.55
CA MET A 28 -0.34 -3.53 -3.84
C MET A 28 0.32 -4.90 -3.83
N PHE A 29 0.17 -5.62 -4.95
CA PHE A 29 0.78 -6.89 -5.25
C PHE A 29 1.68 -6.77 -6.50
N MET A 30 2.52 -7.77 -6.75
CA MET A 30 3.47 -7.77 -7.89
C MET A 30 2.84 -8.29 -9.18
N GLY A 31 1.80 -9.11 -9.08
CA GLY A 31 1.21 -9.85 -10.20
C GLY A 31 2.05 -11.06 -10.62
N ILE A 32 2.79 -11.67 -9.69
CA ILE A 32 3.59 -12.87 -9.93
C ILE A 32 2.80 -14.16 -9.63
N PRO A 33 3.18 -15.29 -10.23
CA PRO A 33 2.56 -16.57 -9.92
C PRO A 33 2.62 -16.90 -8.42
N GLY A 34 1.56 -17.49 -7.88
CA GLY A 34 1.46 -17.91 -6.48
C GLY A 34 1.05 -16.83 -5.47
N GLU A 35 0.84 -15.57 -5.88
CA GLU A 35 0.43 -14.48 -4.96
C GLU A 35 -0.96 -14.67 -4.31
N GLN A 36 -1.76 -15.60 -4.82
CA GLN A 36 -3.08 -15.92 -4.26
C GLN A 36 -3.07 -17.14 -3.35
N ALA A 37 -1.91 -17.73 -3.11
CA ALA A 37 -1.74 -18.94 -2.32
C ALA A 37 -2.04 -18.72 -0.82
N ASN A 38 -2.37 -19.81 -0.14
CA ASN A 38 -2.49 -19.82 1.32
C ASN A 38 -1.12 -19.54 1.97
N GLY A 39 -1.08 -18.61 2.92
CA GLY A 39 0.16 -18.13 3.54
C GLY A 39 0.71 -16.84 2.91
N VAL A 40 0.06 -16.29 1.87
CA VAL A 40 0.38 -14.96 1.33
C VAL A 40 -0.56 -13.93 1.95
N PHE A 41 0.02 -12.88 2.52
CA PHE A 41 -0.69 -11.77 3.15
C PHE A 41 -0.23 -10.43 2.57
N SER A 42 -1.11 -9.44 2.56
CA SER A 42 -0.65 -8.06 2.53
C SER A 42 -0.16 -7.64 3.92
N ALA A 43 0.79 -6.71 4.00
CA ALA A 43 1.27 -6.20 5.28
C ALA A 43 0.14 -5.56 6.11
N ASN A 44 -0.80 -4.87 5.46
CA ASN A 44 -1.96 -4.28 6.13
C ASN A 44 -2.83 -5.36 6.79
N GLU A 45 -3.12 -6.44 6.09
CA GLU A 45 -3.88 -7.57 6.63
C GLU A 45 -3.14 -8.23 7.80
N TYR A 46 -1.86 -8.56 7.60
CA TYR A 46 -1.04 -9.21 8.61
C TYR A 46 -0.95 -8.39 9.90
N LEU A 47 -0.64 -7.09 9.78
CA LEU A 47 -0.52 -6.18 10.92
C LEU A 47 -1.88 -5.92 11.59
N THR A 48 -2.96 -5.79 10.82
CA THR A 48 -4.31 -5.62 11.38
C THR A 48 -4.73 -6.84 12.18
N ARG A 49 -4.57 -8.04 11.64
CA ARG A 49 -4.91 -9.27 12.35
C ARG A 49 -4.09 -9.44 13.62
N ASN A 50 -2.79 -9.20 13.58
CA ASN A 50 -1.93 -9.35 14.75
C ASN A 50 -2.15 -8.24 15.78
N ASN A 51 -2.08 -6.97 15.39
CA ASN A 51 -2.03 -5.88 16.36
C ASN A 51 -3.43 -5.41 16.79
N LEU A 52 -4.35 -5.19 15.84
CA LEU A 52 -5.67 -4.67 16.13
C LEU A 52 -6.64 -5.78 16.56
N MET A 53 -6.64 -6.91 15.83
CA MET A 53 -7.50 -8.05 16.10
C MET A 53 -6.84 -9.07 17.03
N LYS A 54 -5.63 -8.77 17.54
CA LYS A 54 -4.92 -9.51 18.60
C LYS A 54 -4.73 -11.00 18.33
N ALA A 55 -4.44 -11.38 17.07
CA ALA A 55 -4.22 -12.78 16.68
C ALA A 55 -3.07 -13.47 17.44
N PHE A 56 -2.21 -12.72 18.11
CA PHE A 56 -1.14 -13.23 18.96
C PHE A 56 -1.63 -13.78 20.31
N ARG A 57 -2.90 -13.57 20.67
CA ARG A 57 -3.47 -13.98 21.94
C ARG A 57 -4.31 -15.25 21.78
N GLU A 58 -4.16 -16.20 22.71
CA GLU A 58 -4.90 -17.45 22.72
C GLU A 58 -6.41 -17.29 23.03
N ASP A 59 -6.79 -16.18 23.71
CA ASP A 59 -8.18 -15.85 24.06
C ASP A 59 -8.92 -15.07 22.95
N TYR A 60 -8.34 -14.97 21.74
CA TYR A 60 -8.95 -14.34 20.57
C TYR A 60 -9.04 -15.31 19.40
N ASP A 61 -10.22 -15.37 18.78
CA ASP A 61 -10.51 -16.27 17.64
C ASP A 61 -10.08 -15.66 16.28
N THR A 62 -9.12 -14.74 16.26
CA THR A 62 -8.64 -14.16 15.01
C THR A 62 -7.78 -15.15 14.24
N PRO A 63 -8.23 -15.62 13.06
CA PRO A 63 -7.47 -16.60 12.29
C PRO A 63 -6.23 -15.95 11.67
N ILE A 64 -5.06 -16.55 11.92
CA ILE A 64 -3.81 -16.25 11.24
C ILE A 64 -2.95 -17.50 11.13
N ALA A 65 -2.26 -17.65 10.00
CA ALA A 65 -1.21 -18.64 9.90
C ALA A 65 0.07 -18.07 10.51
N HIS A 66 0.52 -18.66 11.61
CA HIS A 66 1.81 -18.34 12.20
C HIS A 66 2.91 -19.07 11.42
N GLY A 67 3.59 -18.33 10.54
CA GLY A 67 4.74 -18.84 9.79
C GLY A 67 5.94 -19.08 10.70
N LYS A 68 6.72 -20.10 10.36
CA LYS A 68 8.03 -20.36 10.98
C LYS A 68 9.15 -19.65 10.22
N LYS A 69 9.00 -19.54 8.90
CA LYS A 69 9.92 -18.84 7.99
C LYS A 69 9.12 -17.88 7.14
N VAL A 70 9.36 -16.61 7.33
CA VAL A 70 8.57 -15.53 6.74
C VAL A 70 9.41 -14.68 5.81
N ALA A 71 8.95 -14.50 4.57
CA ALA A 71 9.50 -13.50 3.65
C ALA A 71 8.63 -12.24 3.69
N VAL A 72 9.24 -11.08 3.91
CA VAL A 72 8.59 -9.78 3.78
C VAL A 72 9.12 -9.07 2.54
N VAL A 73 8.25 -8.87 1.56
CA VAL A 73 8.62 -8.25 0.27
C VAL A 73 8.40 -6.75 0.34
N GLY A 74 9.49 -5.99 0.37
CA GLY A 74 9.46 -4.53 0.44
C GLY A 74 10.50 -3.95 1.37
N GLY A 75 10.70 -2.64 1.34
CA GLY A 75 11.77 -1.97 2.10
C GLY A 75 11.33 -0.70 2.83
N GLY A 76 10.01 -0.46 2.97
CA GLY A 76 9.46 0.70 3.67
C GLY A 76 9.27 0.47 5.18
N ASN A 77 8.82 1.49 5.91
CA ASN A 77 8.54 1.37 7.35
C ASN A 77 7.53 0.24 7.65
N VAL A 78 6.52 0.07 6.81
CA VAL A 78 5.53 -1.00 6.97
C VAL A 78 6.16 -2.40 6.81
N ALA A 79 7.20 -2.53 5.96
CA ALA A 79 7.95 -3.78 5.86
C ALA A 79 8.75 -4.06 7.14
N MET A 80 9.35 -3.04 7.75
CA MET A 80 10.02 -3.17 9.05
C MET A 80 9.04 -3.58 10.15
N ASP A 81 7.85 -2.96 10.20
CA ASP A 81 6.81 -3.31 11.17
C ASP A 81 6.32 -4.76 10.99
N ALA A 82 6.05 -5.18 9.75
CA ALA A 82 5.62 -6.54 9.46
C ALA A 82 6.70 -7.58 9.82
N ALA A 83 7.97 -7.31 9.45
CA ALA A 83 9.08 -8.18 9.73
C ALA A 83 9.33 -8.34 11.24
N ARG A 84 9.37 -7.24 11.98
CA ARG A 84 9.57 -7.26 13.44
C ARG A 84 8.38 -7.90 14.16
N THR A 85 7.16 -7.71 13.67
CA THR A 85 5.98 -8.41 14.20
C THR A 85 6.09 -9.92 14.01
N ALA A 86 6.43 -10.38 12.79
CA ALA A 86 6.61 -11.81 12.52
C ALA A 86 7.74 -12.43 13.37
N LEU A 87 8.87 -11.71 13.50
CA LEU A 87 9.99 -12.15 14.33
C LEU A 87 9.60 -12.32 15.81
N ARG A 88 8.86 -11.34 16.36
CA ARG A 88 8.37 -11.38 17.75
C ARG A 88 7.36 -12.49 18.00
N LEU A 89 6.69 -12.96 16.95
CA LEU A 89 5.81 -14.14 16.98
C LEU A 89 6.59 -15.46 16.83
N GLY A 90 7.93 -15.40 16.74
CA GLY A 90 8.81 -16.57 16.74
C GLY A 90 9.26 -17.07 15.37
N ALA A 91 9.03 -16.33 14.31
CA ALA A 91 9.48 -16.69 12.97
C ALA A 91 10.94 -16.31 12.70
N GLU A 92 11.61 -17.07 11.83
CA GLU A 92 12.78 -16.61 11.10
C GLU A 92 12.30 -15.70 9.97
N VAL A 93 12.88 -14.49 9.83
CA VAL A 93 12.32 -13.48 8.93
C VAL A 93 13.36 -12.93 7.98
N HIS A 94 12.99 -12.91 6.69
CA HIS A 94 13.75 -12.36 5.57
C HIS A 94 13.04 -11.15 4.97
N ILE A 95 13.68 -9.99 4.92
CA ILE A 95 13.24 -8.86 4.11
C ILE A 95 13.85 -9.00 2.73
N ILE A 96 13.01 -9.10 1.71
CA ILE A 96 13.41 -9.18 0.30
C ILE A 96 13.23 -7.80 -0.33
N TYR A 97 14.33 -7.22 -0.83
CA TYR A 97 14.30 -5.89 -1.42
C TYR A 97 15.16 -5.78 -2.69
N ARG A 98 14.58 -5.24 -3.76
CA ARG A 98 15.18 -5.20 -5.10
C ARG A 98 16.32 -4.20 -5.30
N ARG A 99 16.63 -3.37 -4.30
CA ARG A 99 17.75 -2.41 -4.33
C ARG A 99 18.69 -2.66 -3.15
N SER A 100 19.71 -1.82 -3.02
CA SER A 100 20.63 -1.89 -1.89
C SER A 100 20.07 -1.23 -0.63
N GLU A 101 20.81 -1.35 0.45
CA GLU A 101 20.46 -0.75 1.74
C GLU A 101 20.35 0.78 1.68
N ALA A 102 21.20 1.41 0.87
CA ALA A 102 21.21 2.86 0.71
C ALA A 102 19.90 3.41 0.10
N GLU A 103 19.17 2.58 -0.65
CA GLU A 103 17.91 2.94 -1.28
C GLU A 103 16.67 2.47 -0.50
N LEU A 104 16.84 1.91 0.70
CA LEU A 104 15.68 1.55 1.55
C LEU A 104 14.87 2.81 1.88
N PRO A 105 13.56 2.82 1.59
CA PRO A 105 12.72 3.98 1.92
C PRO A 105 12.31 4.05 3.40
N ALA A 106 12.59 3.01 4.19
CA ALA A 106 12.38 3.00 5.63
C ALA A 106 13.34 3.98 6.34
N ARG A 107 12.93 4.47 7.50
CA ARG A 107 13.80 5.26 8.37
C ARG A 107 15.01 4.41 8.80
N LYS A 108 16.18 5.04 8.88
CA LYS A 108 17.42 4.35 9.24
C LYS A 108 17.33 3.68 10.61
N GLU A 109 16.65 4.31 11.55
CA GLU A 109 16.41 3.80 12.89
C GLU A 109 15.56 2.51 12.85
N GLU A 110 14.52 2.45 12.01
CA GLU A 110 13.69 1.25 11.88
C GLU A 110 14.44 0.08 11.24
N VAL A 111 15.29 0.36 10.26
CA VAL A 111 16.19 -0.64 9.66
C VAL A 111 17.19 -1.16 10.69
N HIS A 112 17.76 -0.26 11.50
CA HIS A 112 18.71 -0.62 12.56
C HIS A 112 18.04 -1.53 13.60
N HIS A 113 16.88 -1.14 14.12
CA HIS A 113 16.12 -1.95 15.07
C HIS A 113 15.76 -3.33 14.51
N ALA A 114 15.33 -3.41 13.23
CA ALA A 114 15.02 -4.69 12.61
C ALA A 114 16.25 -5.62 12.54
N LYS A 115 17.43 -5.07 12.24
CA LYS A 115 18.69 -5.82 12.24
C LYS A 115 19.12 -6.26 13.64
N GLU A 116 19.02 -5.38 14.63
CA GLU A 116 19.34 -5.69 16.04
C GLU A 116 18.43 -6.82 16.59
N GLU A 117 17.16 -6.82 16.20
CA GLU A 117 16.22 -7.89 16.59
C GLU A 117 16.49 -9.22 15.87
N GLY A 118 17.28 -9.24 14.78
CA GLY A 118 17.68 -10.46 14.07
C GLY A 118 16.99 -10.69 12.73
N VAL A 119 16.30 -9.68 12.16
CA VAL A 119 15.75 -9.78 10.81
C VAL A 119 16.86 -9.86 9.77
N GLN A 120 16.79 -10.82 8.87
CA GLN A 120 17.72 -10.99 7.75
C GLN A 120 17.30 -10.10 6.57
N PHE A 121 18.31 -9.57 5.84
CA PHE A 121 18.05 -8.68 4.69
C PHE A 121 18.65 -9.28 3.42
N ASP A 122 17.79 -9.78 2.55
CA ASP A 122 18.10 -10.22 1.20
C ASP A 122 17.91 -9.04 0.24
N LEU A 123 18.98 -8.27 0.10
CA LEU A 123 19.00 -7.09 -0.76
C LEU A 123 19.43 -7.45 -2.18
N LEU A 124 19.16 -6.55 -3.13
CA LEU A 124 19.44 -6.76 -4.54
C LEU A 124 18.85 -8.08 -5.07
N CYS A 125 17.62 -8.37 -4.67
CA CYS A 125 16.84 -9.47 -5.22
C CYS A 125 15.36 -9.12 -5.30
N ASN A 126 14.69 -9.69 -6.27
CA ASN A 126 13.28 -9.43 -6.58
C ASN A 126 12.53 -10.74 -6.72
N PRO A 127 11.39 -10.91 -6.06
CA PRO A 127 10.54 -12.09 -6.26
C PRO A 127 10.04 -12.19 -7.69
N VAL A 128 10.01 -13.41 -8.22
CA VAL A 128 9.46 -13.72 -9.56
C VAL A 128 8.33 -14.75 -9.49
N GLU A 129 8.28 -15.56 -8.43
CA GLU A 129 7.28 -16.60 -8.24
C GLU A 129 7.19 -17.00 -6.76
N ILE A 130 6.00 -17.30 -6.27
CA ILE A 130 5.78 -17.93 -4.97
C ILE A 130 5.47 -19.41 -5.22
N LEU A 131 6.26 -20.28 -4.58
CA LEU A 131 6.14 -21.72 -4.74
C LEU A 131 5.13 -22.29 -3.73
N THR A 132 4.32 -23.25 -4.17
CA THR A 132 3.26 -23.84 -3.36
C THR A 132 3.30 -25.37 -3.38
N ASP A 133 2.68 -25.98 -2.40
CA ASP A 133 2.39 -27.42 -2.38
C ASP A 133 1.08 -27.77 -3.13
N ASP A 134 0.70 -29.03 -3.14
CA ASP A 134 -0.53 -29.56 -3.77
C ASP A 134 -1.82 -28.99 -3.16
N LYS A 135 -1.75 -28.36 -1.98
CA LYS A 135 -2.89 -27.74 -1.28
C LYS A 135 -2.87 -26.22 -1.36
N ASP A 136 -2.04 -25.69 -2.25
CA ASP A 136 -1.87 -24.26 -2.47
C ASP A 136 -1.34 -23.50 -1.24
N TRP A 137 -0.51 -24.15 -0.40
CA TRP A 137 0.23 -23.51 0.68
C TRP A 137 1.63 -23.12 0.24
N VAL A 138 2.10 -21.95 0.69
CA VAL A 138 3.46 -21.45 0.42
C VAL A 138 4.50 -22.44 0.95
N THR A 139 5.48 -22.79 0.11
CA THR A 139 6.65 -23.61 0.44
C THR A 139 7.97 -22.89 0.18
N GLY A 140 7.95 -21.79 -0.57
CA GLY A 140 9.13 -21.02 -0.87
C GLY A 140 8.82 -19.79 -1.73
N ILE A 141 9.82 -18.95 -1.89
CA ILE A 141 9.78 -17.81 -2.80
C ILE A 141 10.99 -17.84 -3.73
N LYS A 142 10.73 -17.81 -5.03
CA LYS A 142 11.75 -17.74 -6.06
C LYS A 142 12.07 -16.30 -6.37
N CYS A 143 13.33 -15.95 -6.27
CA CYS A 143 13.85 -14.60 -6.48
C CYS A 143 14.88 -14.60 -7.60
N ILE A 144 15.04 -13.45 -8.27
CA ILE A 144 16.13 -13.17 -9.21
C ILE A 144 17.04 -12.10 -8.59
N ARG A 145 18.35 -12.21 -8.80
CA ARG A 145 19.30 -11.20 -8.36
C ARG A 145 19.21 -9.95 -9.22
N MET A 146 19.47 -8.82 -8.57
CA MET A 146 19.39 -7.50 -9.19
C MET A 146 20.75 -6.80 -9.15
N GLU A 147 21.00 -5.97 -10.13
CA GLU A 147 22.06 -4.95 -10.09
C GLU A 147 21.45 -3.55 -10.17
N LEU A 148 22.19 -2.55 -9.75
CA LEU A 148 21.74 -1.16 -9.81
C LEU A 148 22.33 -0.51 -11.07
N GLY A 149 21.45 -0.11 -11.97
CA GLY A 149 21.79 0.69 -13.15
C GLY A 149 22.11 2.15 -12.81
N GLU A 150 22.23 2.97 -13.85
CA GLU A 150 22.50 4.39 -13.72
C GLU A 150 21.39 5.13 -12.93
N PRO A 151 21.73 6.21 -12.20
CA PRO A 151 20.77 7.04 -11.51
C PRO A 151 19.80 7.72 -12.49
N ASP A 152 18.52 7.75 -12.16
CA ASP A 152 17.53 8.56 -12.87
C ASP A 152 17.64 10.06 -12.49
N ALA A 153 16.78 10.91 -13.09
CA ALA A 153 16.75 12.34 -12.82
C ALA A 153 16.48 12.71 -11.33
N SER A 154 15.98 11.77 -10.53
CA SER A 154 15.78 11.93 -9.08
C SER A 154 16.96 11.40 -8.25
N GLY A 155 18.04 10.93 -8.90
CA GLY A 155 19.19 10.31 -8.26
C GLY A 155 18.97 8.86 -7.81
N ARG A 156 17.83 8.25 -8.14
CA ARG A 156 17.50 6.87 -7.75
C ARG A 156 17.96 5.89 -8.83
N ARG A 157 18.74 4.88 -8.43
CA ARG A 157 19.22 3.85 -9.34
C ARG A 157 18.12 2.82 -9.62
N ARG A 158 17.90 2.56 -10.91
CA ARG A 158 16.92 1.56 -11.35
C ARG A 158 17.47 0.16 -11.09
N PRO A 159 16.73 -0.74 -10.44
CA PRO A 159 17.13 -2.14 -10.35
C PRO A 159 16.95 -2.83 -11.71
N VAL A 160 17.96 -3.62 -12.10
CA VAL A 160 18.02 -4.39 -13.35
C VAL A 160 18.20 -5.86 -12.99
N GLU A 161 17.45 -6.74 -13.61
CA GLU A 161 17.55 -8.18 -13.38
C GLU A 161 18.83 -8.75 -13.99
N ILE A 162 19.48 -9.68 -13.29
CA ILE A 162 20.61 -10.46 -13.78
C ILE A 162 20.06 -11.78 -14.32
N PRO A 163 20.00 -11.97 -15.63
CA PRO A 163 19.41 -13.19 -16.21
C PRO A 163 20.13 -14.46 -15.76
N GLY A 164 19.38 -15.52 -15.46
CA GLY A 164 19.91 -16.81 -15.03
C GLY A 164 20.45 -16.84 -13.60
N SER A 165 20.09 -15.85 -12.76
CA SER A 165 20.52 -15.75 -11.37
C SER A 165 19.42 -16.12 -10.38
N GLU A 166 18.39 -16.83 -10.84
CA GLU A 166 17.26 -17.22 -10.02
C GLU A 166 17.71 -18.16 -8.88
N PHE A 167 17.11 -17.96 -7.71
CA PHE A 167 17.32 -18.79 -6.54
C PHE A 167 16.05 -18.85 -5.70
N THR A 168 15.96 -19.83 -4.82
CA THR A 168 14.80 -20.02 -3.95
C THR A 168 15.20 -19.80 -2.49
N ILE A 169 14.31 -19.16 -1.74
CA ILE A 169 14.35 -19.07 -0.28
C ILE A 169 13.17 -19.91 0.24
N ASP A 170 13.45 -20.85 1.13
CA ASP A 170 12.42 -21.67 1.75
C ASP A 170 11.67 -20.87 2.79
N VAL A 171 10.40 -20.64 2.55
CA VAL A 171 9.49 -19.91 3.46
C VAL A 171 8.11 -20.55 3.43
N ASP A 172 7.37 -20.42 4.51
CA ASP A 172 5.98 -20.90 4.63
C ASP A 172 4.96 -19.75 4.65
N THR A 173 5.45 -18.52 4.71
CA THR A 173 4.62 -17.32 4.71
C THR A 173 5.28 -16.19 3.94
N VAL A 174 4.49 -15.48 3.13
CA VAL A 174 4.94 -14.29 2.39
C VAL A 174 4.07 -13.10 2.74
N ILE A 175 4.70 -11.99 3.10
CA ILE A 175 4.01 -10.73 3.42
C ILE A 175 4.38 -9.67 2.38
N MET A 176 3.40 -9.28 1.56
CA MET A 176 3.57 -8.22 0.55
C MET A 176 3.48 -6.85 1.20
N SER A 177 4.59 -6.11 1.22
CA SER A 177 4.74 -4.79 1.83
C SER A 177 5.17 -3.72 0.82
N LEU A 178 4.48 -3.69 -0.33
CA LEU A 178 4.80 -2.85 -1.49
C LEU A 178 4.15 -1.47 -1.46
N GLY A 179 3.40 -1.17 -0.39
CA GLY A 179 2.59 0.03 -0.25
C GLY A 179 1.14 -0.19 -0.63
N THR A 180 0.41 0.91 -0.69
CA THR A 180 -1.04 0.91 -0.92
C THR A 180 -1.43 1.93 -2.00
N SER A 181 -2.64 1.75 -2.55
CA SER A 181 -3.24 2.65 -3.54
C SER A 181 -4.67 3.01 -3.14
N PRO A 182 -5.24 4.09 -3.67
CA PRO A 182 -6.66 4.39 -3.51
C PRO A 182 -7.53 3.27 -4.08
N ASN A 183 -8.67 3.02 -3.45
CA ASN A 183 -9.64 2.05 -3.96
C ASN A 183 -10.24 2.59 -5.28
N PRO A 184 -10.09 1.88 -6.41
CA PRO A 184 -10.57 2.34 -7.71
C PRO A 184 -12.10 2.35 -7.84
N LEU A 185 -12.84 1.82 -6.87
CA LEU A 185 -14.29 1.72 -6.93
C LEU A 185 -14.95 3.09 -7.15
N ILE A 186 -14.49 4.14 -6.46
CA ILE A 186 -15.08 5.48 -6.59
C ILE A 186 -14.81 6.03 -7.99
N SER A 187 -13.58 6.02 -8.46
CA SER A 187 -13.21 6.56 -9.77
C SER A 187 -13.83 5.77 -10.93
N SER A 188 -13.90 4.44 -10.81
CA SER A 188 -14.49 3.58 -11.86
C SER A 188 -16.02 3.68 -11.98
N THR A 189 -16.70 4.13 -10.93
CA THR A 189 -18.15 4.30 -10.90
C THR A 189 -18.60 5.76 -11.01
N THR A 190 -17.68 6.70 -11.21
CA THR A 190 -17.97 8.15 -11.30
C THR A 190 -17.47 8.70 -12.62
N ILE A 191 -18.38 8.92 -13.55
CA ILE A 191 -18.06 9.48 -14.87
C ILE A 191 -17.57 10.92 -14.71
N GLY A 192 -16.47 11.27 -15.40
CA GLY A 192 -15.88 12.60 -15.37
C GLY A 192 -14.95 12.88 -14.17
N LEU A 193 -14.65 11.87 -13.36
CA LEU A 193 -13.66 11.96 -12.29
C LEU A 193 -12.31 11.40 -12.78
N ASP A 194 -11.35 12.27 -13.04
CA ASP A 194 -10.04 11.91 -13.57
C ASP A 194 -9.11 11.36 -12.49
N VAL A 195 -8.29 10.38 -12.91
CA VAL A 195 -7.25 9.80 -12.06
C VAL A 195 -5.90 9.77 -12.80
N ASN A 196 -4.83 9.81 -12.04
CA ASN A 196 -3.48 9.69 -12.57
C ASN A 196 -3.07 8.21 -12.77
N LYS A 197 -1.84 7.98 -13.26
CA LYS A 197 -1.29 6.63 -13.49
C LYS A 197 -1.23 5.75 -12.24
N ARG A 198 -1.24 6.34 -11.04
CA ARG A 198 -1.27 5.64 -9.75
C ARG A 198 -2.68 5.41 -9.22
N LYS A 199 -3.70 5.70 -10.03
CA LYS A 199 -5.13 5.64 -9.65
C LYS A 199 -5.53 6.60 -8.54
N CYS A 200 -4.70 7.62 -8.25
CA CYS A 200 -5.06 8.71 -7.36
C CYS A 200 -5.94 9.73 -8.10
N ILE A 201 -6.94 10.26 -7.42
CA ILE A 201 -7.83 11.29 -7.97
C ILE A 201 -7.02 12.55 -8.28
N ILE A 202 -7.24 13.16 -9.43
CA ILE A 202 -6.62 14.42 -9.78
C ILE A 202 -7.45 15.55 -9.16
N ALA A 203 -6.81 16.32 -8.28
CA ALA A 203 -7.41 17.50 -7.64
C ALA A 203 -6.36 18.61 -7.53
N ASP A 204 -6.80 19.88 -7.52
CA ASP A 204 -5.89 20.99 -7.26
C ASP A 204 -5.47 21.04 -5.79
N GLU A 205 -4.30 21.62 -5.52
CA GLU A 205 -3.73 21.66 -4.17
C GLU A 205 -4.36 22.75 -3.28
N GLU A 206 -4.95 23.78 -3.87
CA GLU A 206 -5.44 24.96 -3.14
C GLU A 206 -6.81 24.72 -2.52
N PHE A 207 -7.73 24.08 -3.27
CA PHE A 207 -9.12 23.86 -2.86
C PHE A 207 -9.55 22.39 -2.93
N GLY A 208 -8.71 21.50 -3.44
CA GLY A 208 -9.05 20.09 -3.63
C GLY A 208 -10.10 19.85 -4.72
N LYS A 209 -10.29 20.80 -5.66
CA LYS A 209 -11.28 20.69 -6.74
C LYS A 209 -10.85 19.63 -7.74
N THR A 210 -11.77 18.72 -8.10
CA THR A 210 -11.53 17.66 -9.08
C THR A 210 -11.96 18.08 -10.49
N SER A 211 -11.77 17.18 -11.47
CA SER A 211 -12.31 17.35 -12.83
C SER A 211 -13.84 17.33 -12.91
N LYS A 212 -14.53 16.84 -11.88
CA LYS A 212 -15.99 16.77 -11.82
C LYS A 212 -16.54 17.92 -10.97
N GLU A 213 -17.48 18.68 -11.55
CA GLU A 213 -18.11 19.82 -10.88
C GLU A 213 -18.84 19.41 -9.60
N GLY A 214 -18.72 20.22 -8.54
CA GLY A 214 -19.27 19.92 -7.21
C GLY A 214 -18.54 18.81 -6.45
N VAL A 215 -17.46 18.24 -7.03
CA VAL A 215 -16.70 17.15 -6.40
C VAL A 215 -15.28 17.61 -6.05
N TYR A 216 -14.94 17.40 -4.79
CA TYR A 216 -13.66 17.75 -4.18
C TYR A 216 -12.99 16.48 -3.63
N ALA A 217 -11.66 16.48 -3.56
CA ALA A 217 -10.92 15.35 -3.02
C ALA A 217 -9.67 15.80 -2.27
N GLY A 218 -9.23 14.98 -1.32
CA GLY A 218 -8.00 15.28 -0.58
C GLY A 218 -7.46 14.09 0.20
N GLY A 219 -6.28 14.29 0.81
CA GLY A 219 -5.55 13.26 1.52
C GLY A 219 -5.01 12.18 0.59
N ASP A 220 -4.82 10.96 1.12
CA ASP A 220 -4.17 9.87 0.39
C ASP A 220 -4.94 9.42 -0.86
N ALA A 221 -6.22 9.75 -0.98
CA ALA A 221 -6.99 9.53 -2.22
C ALA A 221 -6.42 10.32 -3.42
N VAL A 222 -5.73 11.43 -3.16
CA VAL A 222 -5.12 12.34 -4.15
C VAL A 222 -3.60 12.15 -4.23
N THR A 223 -2.92 12.10 -3.09
CA THR A 223 -1.45 12.07 -3.03
C THR A 223 -0.85 10.67 -3.06
N GLY A 224 -1.64 9.63 -2.81
CA GLY A 224 -1.18 8.33 -2.36
C GLY A 224 -0.86 8.37 -0.86
N ALA A 225 -0.39 7.23 -0.31
CA ALA A 225 -0.08 7.12 1.12
C ALA A 225 0.94 8.19 1.57
N ALA A 226 0.52 9.05 2.50
CA ALA A 226 1.31 10.17 3.00
C ALA A 226 1.12 10.33 4.53
N THR A 227 1.23 11.54 5.06
CA THR A 227 1.11 11.80 6.49
C THR A 227 -0.27 12.34 6.88
N VAL A 228 -0.67 12.07 8.12
CA VAL A 228 -1.93 12.59 8.69
C VAL A 228 -2.01 14.12 8.60
N ILE A 229 -0.88 14.81 8.83
CA ILE A 229 -0.84 16.29 8.76
C ILE A 229 -1.20 16.80 7.36
N LEU A 230 -0.67 16.15 6.32
CA LEU A 230 -1.01 16.50 4.93
C LEU A 230 -2.48 16.19 4.61
N ALA A 231 -3.00 15.07 5.07
CA ALA A 231 -4.42 14.72 4.89
C ALA A 231 -5.35 15.72 5.61
N MET A 232 -5.01 16.14 6.82
CA MET A 232 -5.75 17.21 7.53
C MET A 232 -5.71 18.54 6.80
N GLY A 233 -4.55 18.92 6.25
CA GLY A 233 -4.38 20.13 5.43
C GLY A 233 -5.27 20.10 4.20
N ALA A 234 -5.26 18.98 3.47
CA ALA A 234 -6.10 18.77 2.29
C ALA A 234 -7.61 18.82 2.61
N GLY A 235 -8.03 18.22 3.75
CA GLY A 235 -9.41 18.33 4.21
C GLY A 235 -9.86 19.76 4.48
N LYS A 236 -8.98 20.59 5.10
CA LYS A 236 -9.26 22.03 5.32
C LYS A 236 -9.30 22.82 4.01
N ALA A 237 -8.45 22.49 3.05
CA ALA A 237 -8.45 23.09 1.72
C ALA A 237 -9.75 22.77 0.99
N GLY A 238 -10.14 21.50 0.96
CA GLY A 238 -11.40 21.06 0.36
C GLY A 238 -12.64 21.71 0.99
N ALA A 239 -12.65 21.84 2.33
CA ALA A 239 -13.76 22.53 3.01
C ALA A 239 -13.90 23.99 2.60
N ARG A 240 -12.78 24.72 2.41
CA ARG A 240 -12.81 26.10 1.88
C ARG A 240 -13.31 26.12 0.44
N GLY A 241 -12.82 25.23 -0.42
CA GLY A 241 -13.26 25.15 -1.81
C GLY A 241 -14.76 24.85 -1.94
N ILE A 242 -15.31 23.98 -1.11
CA ILE A 242 -16.73 23.70 -1.06
C ILE A 242 -17.53 24.92 -0.57
N ASP A 243 -17.08 25.58 0.50
CA ASP A 243 -17.75 26.78 1.04
C ASP A 243 -17.82 27.91 -0.02
N GLU A 244 -16.74 28.14 -0.75
CA GLU A 244 -16.72 29.12 -1.84
C GLU A 244 -17.65 28.71 -3.01
N TYR A 245 -17.64 27.44 -3.39
CA TYR A 245 -18.49 26.92 -4.44
C TYR A 245 -19.98 27.09 -4.12
N ILE A 246 -20.41 26.74 -2.91
CA ILE A 246 -21.80 26.88 -2.46
C ILE A 246 -22.20 28.36 -2.41
N LYS A 247 -21.35 29.24 -1.88
CA LYS A 247 -21.63 30.68 -1.84
C LYS A 247 -21.79 31.28 -3.24
N LEU A 248 -20.98 30.87 -4.21
CA LEU A 248 -21.10 31.32 -5.59
C LEU A 248 -22.38 30.79 -6.25
N SER A 249 -22.81 29.56 -5.97
CA SER A 249 -24.04 29.01 -6.50
C SER A 249 -25.28 29.77 -6.01
N LEU A 250 -25.27 30.23 -4.76
CA LEU A 250 -26.35 31.03 -4.18
C LEU A 250 -26.48 32.45 -4.75
N ILE A 251 -25.42 32.99 -5.34
CA ILE A 251 -25.43 34.35 -5.98
C ILE A 251 -26.06 34.29 -7.38
N HIS A 252 -26.16 33.13 -7.98
CA HIS A 252 -26.70 32.92 -9.33
C HIS A 252 -28.14 32.42 -9.37
N ILE A 253 -28.82 32.33 -8.21
CA ILE A 253 -30.26 32.10 -8.07
C ILE A 253 -30.97 33.47 -7.91
#